data_89963a0a00220e249b7e6df2334b0df7
#
_entry.id   89963a0a00220e249b7e6df2334b0df7
#
_cell.length_a   1.000
_cell.length_b   1.000
_cell.length_c   1.000
_cell.angle_alpha   90.00
_cell.angle_beta   90.00
_cell.angle_gamma   90.00
#
_symmetry.space_group_name_H-M   'P 1'
#
loop_
_entity.id
_entity.type
_entity.pdbx_description
1 polymer ?
#
loop_
_entity_poly.entity_id
_entity_poly.type
_entity_poly.pdbx_seq_one_letter_code
_entity_poly.pdbx_strand_id
1 'polypeptide(L)'
;IMNVFKIGTDLKKYDFDKFFTLTDSFRSAFVLWLSKAKRRYGYEGQMRSMFLTDSISMPRKIIHRSEKYLGLGGFDLEVLGKPKIHLSNSELRWASQEMNQLGLKRPIALFPFSVGKNRTIPNKILKGWIRDSDADHIVFGSANDMDSAEKLVGLCDELSIRSVCGNYSLRESIALISTCKLTLATDSGLGHISAALGIPTISFFGVGK
;
A
#
# COMPACT_ATOMS: atom_id res chain seq x y z
N ILE A 1 -21.42 14.39 8.14
CA ILE A 1 -21.48 15.73 7.50
C ILE A 1 -20.67 16.73 8.32
N MET A 2 -20.86 16.83 9.65
CA MET A 2 -20.11 17.75 10.53
C MET A 2 -18.59 17.66 10.38
N ASN A 3 -18.04 16.46 10.22
CA ASN A 3 -16.59 16.26 10.09
C ASN A 3 -16.02 16.87 8.80
N VAL A 4 -16.76 16.82 7.70
CA VAL A 4 -16.33 17.36 6.39
C VAL A 4 -16.21 18.89 6.42
N PHE A 5 -17.18 19.56 7.04
CA PHE A 5 -17.15 21.01 7.23
C PHE A 5 -15.94 21.43 8.08
N LYS A 6 -15.74 20.77 9.21
CA LYS A 6 -14.61 21.05 10.09
C LYS A 6 -13.27 20.90 9.36
N ILE A 7 -13.07 19.77 8.69
CA ILE A 7 -11.84 19.50 7.91
C ILE A 7 -11.62 20.61 6.87
N GLY A 8 -12.63 20.93 6.07
CA GLY A 8 -12.50 21.92 5.01
C GLY A 8 -12.19 23.32 5.54
N THR A 9 -12.83 23.74 6.65
CA THR A 9 -12.59 25.04 7.27
C THR A 9 -11.23 25.11 7.97
N ASP A 10 -10.79 24.02 8.61
CA ASP A 10 -9.47 23.95 9.24
C ASP A 10 -8.33 24.06 8.21
N LEU A 11 -8.55 23.58 6.98
CA LEU A 11 -7.59 23.67 5.87
C LEU A 11 -7.45 25.10 5.33
N LYS A 12 -8.43 25.98 5.55
CA LYS A 12 -8.39 27.37 5.08
C LYS A 12 -7.19 28.17 5.62
N LYS A 13 -6.71 27.86 6.81
CA LYS A 13 -5.57 28.52 7.45
C LYS A 13 -4.23 28.36 6.70
N TYR A 14 -4.14 27.38 5.80
CA TYR A 14 -2.90 27.12 5.03
C TYR A 14 -2.79 27.94 3.74
N ASP A 15 -3.84 28.66 3.33
CA ASP A 15 -3.89 29.51 2.14
C ASP A 15 -3.29 28.85 0.88
N PHE A 16 -3.77 27.66 0.54
CA PHE A 16 -3.24 26.90 -0.59
C PHE A 16 -3.46 27.62 -1.92
N ASP A 17 -2.40 27.76 -2.73
CA ASP A 17 -2.50 28.21 -4.11
C ASP A 17 -3.17 27.13 -4.99
N LYS A 18 -2.77 25.85 -4.82
CA LYS A 18 -3.29 24.71 -5.57
C LYS A 18 -3.67 23.57 -4.63
N PHE A 19 -4.83 23.00 -4.86
CA PHE A 19 -5.29 21.82 -4.12
C PHE A 19 -5.88 20.79 -5.07
N PHE A 20 -5.43 19.53 -4.94
CA PHE A 20 -5.83 18.44 -5.81
C PHE A 20 -6.66 17.41 -5.04
N THR A 21 -7.76 16.94 -5.64
CA THR A 21 -8.46 15.76 -5.13
C THR A 21 -8.21 14.55 -6.01
N LEU A 22 -7.60 13.51 -5.43
CA LEU A 22 -7.33 12.25 -6.11
C LEU A 22 -8.53 11.30 -6.09
N THR A 23 -9.53 11.58 -5.25
CA THR A 23 -10.75 10.78 -5.15
C THR A 23 -11.86 11.37 -6.02
N ASP A 24 -12.75 10.49 -6.49
CA ASP A 24 -13.88 10.89 -7.34
C ASP A 24 -15.14 11.26 -6.55
N SER A 25 -15.03 11.48 -5.22
CA SER A 25 -16.18 11.73 -4.38
C SER A 25 -16.57 13.20 -4.34
N PHE A 26 -17.88 13.46 -4.28
CA PHE A 26 -18.45 14.78 -4.04
C PHE A 26 -17.87 15.42 -2.76
N ARG A 27 -17.71 14.61 -1.69
CA ARG A 27 -17.23 15.09 -0.38
C ARG A 27 -15.82 15.68 -0.47
N SER A 28 -14.92 15.08 -1.23
CA SER A 28 -13.54 15.58 -1.36
C SER A 28 -13.51 16.92 -2.11
N ALA A 29 -14.27 17.06 -3.19
CA ALA A 29 -14.37 18.33 -3.92
C ALA A 29 -14.99 19.44 -3.04
N PHE A 30 -15.97 19.09 -2.20
CA PHE A 30 -16.55 20.02 -1.24
C PHE A 30 -15.55 20.46 -0.17
N VAL A 31 -14.68 19.58 0.32
CA VAL A 31 -13.57 19.94 1.22
C VAL A 31 -12.64 20.94 0.55
N LEU A 32 -12.27 20.73 -0.72
CA LEU A 32 -11.45 21.68 -1.48
C LEU A 32 -12.11 23.05 -1.57
N TRP A 33 -13.41 23.09 -1.80
CA TRP A 33 -14.15 24.35 -1.88
C TRP A 33 -14.16 25.10 -0.54
N LEU A 34 -14.39 24.39 0.56
CA LEU A 34 -14.36 24.95 1.92
C LEU A 34 -12.98 25.46 2.33
N SER A 35 -11.90 24.84 1.85
CA SER A 35 -10.52 25.25 2.13
C SER A 35 -10.17 26.61 1.52
N LYS A 36 -11.00 27.13 0.58
CA LYS A 36 -10.75 28.39 -0.14
C LYS A 36 -9.45 28.40 -0.97
N ALA A 37 -8.88 27.22 -1.29
CA ALA A 37 -7.74 27.14 -2.19
C ALA A 37 -8.02 27.90 -3.49
N LYS A 38 -7.05 28.66 -4.02
CA LYS A 38 -7.20 29.51 -5.20
C LYS A 38 -7.51 28.67 -6.45
N ARG A 39 -6.79 27.57 -6.65
CA ARG A 39 -7.05 26.62 -7.71
C ARG A 39 -7.33 25.24 -7.14
N ARG A 40 -8.44 24.63 -7.57
CA ARG A 40 -8.96 23.35 -7.06
C ARG A 40 -9.14 22.38 -8.21
N TYR A 41 -8.26 21.38 -8.27
CA TYR A 41 -8.17 20.41 -9.35
C TYR A 41 -8.86 19.11 -8.99
N GLY A 42 -9.59 18.54 -9.94
CA GLY A 42 -10.19 17.22 -9.81
C GLY A 42 -10.82 16.76 -11.12
N TYR A 43 -11.07 15.48 -11.23
CA TYR A 43 -11.85 14.95 -12.34
C TYR A 43 -13.32 15.32 -12.18
N GLU A 44 -14.00 15.62 -13.30
CA GLU A 44 -15.43 15.88 -13.35
C GLU A 44 -16.25 14.63 -12.98
N GLY A 45 -17.53 14.81 -12.64
CA GLY A 45 -18.47 13.76 -12.31
C GLY A 45 -19.15 13.98 -10.96
N GLN A 46 -20.23 13.26 -10.70
CA GLN A 46 -21.01 13.31 -9.46
C GLN A 46 -21.36 14.75 -8.99
N MET A 47 -21.67 15.65 -9.92
CA MET A 47 -21.99 17.07 -9.66
C MET A 47 -20.90 17.86 -8.90
N ARG A 48 -19.67 17.33 -8.80
CA ARG A 48 -18.60 17.96 -8.02
C ARG A 48 -17.86 19.07 -8.77
N SER A 49 -18.05 19.20 -10.07
CA SER A 49 -17.39 20.21 -10.90
C SER A 49 -17.69 21.64 -10.41
N MET A 50 -18.85 21.86 -9.76
CA MET A 50 -19.21 23.16 -9.18
C MET A 50 -18.27 23.62 -8.05
N PHE A 51 -17.54 22.71 -7.42
CA PHE A 51 -16.57 23.00 -6.33
C PHE A 51 -15.15 23.13 -6.83
N LEU A 52 -14.88 22.74 -8.07
CA LEU A 52 -13.57 22.78 -8.70
C LEU A 52 -13.43 24.09 -9.50
N THR A 53 -12.22 24.63 -9.55
CA THR A 53 -11.87 25.71 -10.48
C THR A 53 -11.33 25.14 -11.79
N ASP A 54 -10.68 23.99 -11.72
CA ASP A 54 -10.03 23.29 -12.80
C ASP A 54 -10.58 21.86 -12.84
N SER A 55 -11.70 21.68 -13.52
CA SER A 55 -12.34 20.39 -13.72
C SER A 55 -11.76 19.71 -14.96
N ILE A 56 -11.28 18.49 -14.80
CA ILE A 56 -10.64 17.71 -15.87
C ILE A 56 -11.57 16.56 -16.25
N SER A 57 -11.75 16.36 -17.57
CA SER A 57 -12.60 15.28 -18.07
C SER A 57 -11.98 13.92 -17.76
N MET A 58 -12.82 12.99 -17.31
CA MET A 58 -12.39 11.63 -17.01
C MET A 58 -11.86 10.93 -18.27
N PRO A 59 -10.68 10.29 -18.22
CA PRO A 59 -10.16 9.53 -19.36
C PRO A 59 -11.16 8.48 -19.83
N ARG A 60 -11.42 8.42 -21.13
CA ARG A 60 -12.33 7.43 -21.72
C ARG A 60 -11.76 6.02 -21.75
N LYS A 61 -10.42 5.89 -21.77
CA LYS A 61 -9.71 4.60 -21.72
C LYS A 61 -9.52 4.17 -20.28
N ILE A 62 -9.51 2.86 -20.05
CA ILE A 62 -9.09 2.29 -18.78
C ILE A 62 -7.58 2.51 -18.68
N ILE A 63 -7.18 3.40 -17.78
CA ILE A 63 -5.79 3.72 -17.47
C ILE A 63 -5.45 3.29 -16.05
N HIS A 64 -4.17 3.08 -15.77
CA HIS A 64 -3.73 2.77 -14.43
C HIS A 64 -4.03 3.94 -13.48
N ARG A 65 -4.34 3.65 -12.22
CA ARG A 65 -4.72 4.68 -11.23
C ARG A 65 -3.65 5.74 -11.02
N SER A 66 -2.37 5.37 -11.08
CA SER A 66 -1.26 6.32 -11.01
C SER A 66 -1.28 7.30 -12.18
N GLU A 67 -1.52 6.84 -13.41
CA GLU A 67 -1.64 7.68 -14.59
C GLU A 67 -2.79 8.68 -14.43
N LYS A 68 -3.93 8.22 -13.92
CA LYS A 68 -5.06 9.08 -13.59
C LYS A 68 -4.65 10.19 -12.60
N TYR A 69 -3.91 9.87 -11.55
CA TYR A 69 -3.48 10.85 -10.54
C TYR A 69 -2.47 11.85 -11.09
N LEU A 70 -1.55 11.39 -11.90
CA LEU A 70 -0.53 12.22 -12.53
C LEU A 70 -1.13 13.16 -13.59
N GLY A 71 -2.11 12.69 -14.33
CA GLY A 71 -2.85 13.51 -15.29
C GLY A 71 -3.55 14.72 -14.67
N LEU A 72 -3.98 14.63 -13.40
CA LEU A 72 -4.50 15.79 -12.65
C LEU A 72 -3.45 16.90 -12.45
N GLY A 73 -2.18 16.52 -12.31
CA GLY A 73 -1.07 17.48 -12.15
C GLY A 73 -0.55 18.05 -13.47
N GLY A 74 -1.05 17.60 -14.61
CA GLY A 74 -0.53 17.97 -15.93
C GLY A 74 0.85 17.39 -16.21
N PHE A 75 1.25 16.31 -15.52
CA PHE A 75 2.53 15.65 -15.75
C PHE A 75 2.44 14.73 -16.97
N ASP A 76 3.52 14.72 -17.75
CA ASP A 76 3.67 13.79 -18.85
C ASP A 76 3.97 12.38 -18.29
N LEU A 77 3.12 11.42 -18.64
CA LEU A 77 3.19 10.05 -18.14
C LEU A 77 4.37 9.27 -18.70
N GLU A 78 4.88 9.66 -19.86
CA GLU A 78 6.05 9.01 -20.49
C GLU A 78 7.34 9.25 -19.69
N VAL A 79 7.39 10.34 -18.92
CA VAL A 79 8.55 10.72 -18.09
C VAL A 79 8.52 10.08 -16.70
N LEU A 80 7.35 9.61 -16.27
CA LEU A 80 7.14 9.09 -14.92
C LEU A 80 7.35 7.57 -14.90
N GLY A 81 8.51 7.16 -14.43
CA GLY A 81 8.85 5.76 -14.22
C GLY A 81 7.94 5.06 -13.21
N LYS A 82 8.15 3.76 -13.02
CA LYS A 82 7.44 2.95 -12.01
C LYS A 82 7.59 3.56 -10.60
N PRO A 83 6.58 3.46 -9.73
CA PRO A 83 6.70 3.86 -8.32
C PRO A 83 7.94 3.23 -7.69
N LYS A 84 8.71 4.02 -6.94
CA LYS A 84 9.93 3.56 -6.26
C LYS A 84 9.92 4.02 -4.81
N ILE A 85 10.40 3.14 -3.94
CA ILE A 85 10.67 3.46 -2.54
C ILE A 85 12.18 3.46 -2.35
N HIS A 86 12.71 4.56 -1.82
CA HIS A 86 14.12 4.69 -1.51
C HIS A 86 14.36 4.43 -0.03
N LEU A 87 15.36 3.61 0.26
CA LEU A 87 15.87 3.34 1.59
C LEU A 87 17.28 3.93 1.74
N SER A 88 17.56 4.48 2.89
CA SER A 88 18.90 4.96 3.25
C SER A 88 19.85 3.78 3.50
N ASN A 89 21.15 4.04 3.41
CA ASN A 89 22.16 3.03 3.74
C ASN A 89 22.09 2.56 5.21
N SER A 90 21.60 3.40 6.12
CA SER A 90 21.39 3.02 7.52
C SER A 90 20.23 2.03 7.66
N GLU A 91 19.14 2.25 6.97
CA GLU A 91 17.98 1.34 6.97
C GLU A 91 18.33 -0.01 6.35
N LEU A 92 19.08 -0.03 5.26
CA LEU A 92 19.53 -1.26 4.61
C LEU A 92 20.47 -2.07 5.51
N ARG A 93 21.41 -1.40 6.20
CA ARG A 93 22.30 -2.07 7.16
C ARG A 93 21.52 -2.64 8.34
N TRP A 94 20.63 -1.84 8.93
CA TRP A 94 19.77 -2.28 10.02
C TRP A 94 18.94 -3.50 9.61
N ALA A 95 18.28 -3.46 8.48
CA ALA A 95 17.45 -4.56 7.99
C ALA A 95 18.26 -5.85 7.78
N SER A 96 19.49 -5.74 7.27
CA SER A 96 20.38 -6.89 7.09
C SER A 96 20.81 -7.49 8.43
N GLN A 97 21.13 -6.66 9.43
CA GLN A 97 21.48 -7.10 10.78
C GLN A 97 20.29 -7.79 11.45
N GLU A 98 19.12 -7.17 11.38
CA GLU A 98 17.89 -7.70 11.97
C GLU A 98 17.49 -9.05 11.35
N MET A 99 17.59 -9.16 10.01
CA MET A 99 17.30 -10.41 9.31
C MET A 99 18.25 -11.54 9.75
N ASN A 100 19.53 -11.23 9.99
CA ASN A 100 20.50 -12.18 10.53
C ASN A 100 20.16 -12.58 11.98
N GLN A 101 19.70 -11.65 12.84
CA GLN A 101 19.28 -11.94 14.21
C GLN A 101 18.04 -12.86 14.22
N LEU A 102 17.13 -12.68 13.26
CA LEU A 102 15.98 -13.57 13.06
C LEU A 102 16.38 -14.96 12.54
N GLY A 103 17.66 -15.16 12.17
CA GLY A 103 18.17 -16.41 11.62
C GLY A 103 17.69 -16.69 10.19
N LEU A 104 17.28 -15.67 9.43
CA LEU A 104 16.69 -15.80 8.10
C LEU A 104 17.69 -15.32 7.02
N LYS A 105 17.81 -16.11 5.96
CA LYS A 105 18.69 -15.80 4.82
C LYS A 105 17.88 -15.56 3.55
N ARG A 106 17.70 -14.27 3.18
CA ARG A 106 16.92 -13.85 2.00
C ARG A 106 15.56 -14.58 1.91
N PRO A 107 14.70 -14.44 2.92
CA PRO A 107 13.45 -15.20 2.99
C PRO A 107 12.47 -14.80 1.89
N ILE A 108 11.42 -15.62 1.74
CA ILE A 108 10.21 -15.24 1.03
C ILE A 108 9.31 -14.48 2.01
N ALA A 109 8.95 -13.23 1.66
CA ALA A 109 8.00 -12.45 2.44
C ALA A 109 6.55 -12.89 2.15
N LEU A 110 5.79 -13.13 3.20
CA LEU A 110 4.38 -13.51 3.12
C LEU A 110 3.51 -12.39 3.69
N PHE A 111 2.55 -11.90 2.89
CA PHE A 111 1.52 -10.93 3.29
C PHE A 111 0.14 -11.57 3.11
N PRO A 112 -0.20 -12.58 3.94
CA PRO A 112 -1.36 -13.42 3.69
C PRO A 112 -2.67 -12.81 4.16
N PHE A 113 -2.63 -11.75 5.02
CA PHE A 113 -3.78 -11.19 5.69
C PHE A 113 -4.34 -9.96 4.96
N SER A 114 -5.65 -9.77 5.08
CA SER A 114 -6.35 -8.60 4.54
C SER A 114 -7.53 -8.25 5.43
N VAL A 115 -7.90 -6.98 5.49
CA VAL A 115 -9.11 -6.50 6.19
C VAL A 115 -10.37 -7.22 5.68
N GLY A 116 -10.42 -7.55 4.39
CA GLY A 116 -11.49 -8.37 3.80
C GLY A 116 -11.18 -9.87 3.94
N LYS A 117 -11.97 -10.60 4.72
CA LYS A 117 -11.75 -12.06 4.95
C LYS A 117 -11.66 -12.88 3.65
N ASN A 118 -12.41 -12.51 2.62
CA ASN A 118 -12.40 -13.14 1.29
C ASN A 118 -11.15 -12.85 0.45
N ARG A 119 -10.23 -12.01 0.92
CA ARG A 119 -8.93 -11.72 0.30
C ARG A 119 -7.75 -12.33 1.05
N THR A 120 -7.98 -12.94 2.21
CA THR A 120 -6.95 -13.64 2.98
C THR A 120 -6.63 -14.98 2.32
N ILE A 121 -5.34 -15.32 2.18
CA ILE A 121 -4.92 -16.61 1.62
C ILE A 121 -5.18 -17.69 2.69
N PRO A 122 -5.90 -18.78 2.36
CA PRO A 122 -6.15 -19.85 3.31
C PRO A 122 -4.84 -20.54 3.79
N ASN A 123 -4.74 -20.77 5.09
CA ASN A 123 -3.54 -21.38 5.72
C ASN A 123 -3.16 -22.72 5.09
N LYS A 124 -4.14 -23.52 4.62
CA LYS A 124 -3.89 -24.80 3.93
C LYS A 124 -3.06 -24.61 2.65
N ILE A 125 -3.34 -23.54 1.89
CA ILE A 125 -2.60 -23.23 0.66
C ILE A 125 -1.20 -22.75 1.01
N LEU A 126 -1.09 -21.85 1.99
CA LEU A 126 0.22 -21.33 2.47
C LEU A 126 1.10 -22.45 2.99
N LYS A 127 0.56 -23.35 3.83
CA LYS A 127 1.30 -24.50 4.36
C LYS A 127 1.84 -25.38 3.24
N GLY A 128 1.04 -25.65 2.20
CA GLY A 128 1.49 -26.42 1.03
C GLY A 128 2.69 -25.77 0.35
N TRP A 129 2.63 -24.48 0.12
CA TRP A 129 3.70 -23.72 -0.52
C TRP A 129 4.97 -23.64 0.32
N ILE A 130 4.83 -23.36 1.62
CA ILE A 130 5.96 -23.28 2.55
C ILE A 130 6.68 -24.62 2.60
N ARG A 131 5.91 -25.73 2.69
CA ARG A 131 6.44 -27.09 2.70
C ARG A 131 7.19 -27.44 1.40
N ASP A 132 6.68 -27.03 0.26
CA ASP A 132 7.23 -27.36 -1.05
C ASP A 132 8.37 -26.41 -1.46
N SER A 133 8.81 -25.54 -0.53
CA SER A 133 9.87 -24.55 -0.72
C SER A 133 11.05 -24.79 0.24
N ASP A 134 12.27 -24.85 -0.30
CA ASP A 134 13.52 -24.94 0.51
C ASP A 134 13.96 -23.57 1.07
N ALA A 135 13.09 -22.56 1.06
CA ALA A 135 13.43 -21.22 1.49
C ALA A 135 12.94 -20.90 2.90
N ASP A 136 13.62 -19.99 3.56
CA ASP A 136 13.10 -19.34 4.76
C ASP A 136 11.88 -18.48 4.40
N HIS A 137 10.93 -18.36 5.32
CA HIS A 137 9.72 -17.56 5.17
C HIS A 137 9.56 -16.56 6.32
N ILE A 138 9.09 -15.36 6.01
CA ILE A 138 8.81 -14.32 7.01
C ILE A 138 7.41 -13.75 6.77
N VAL A 139 6.57 -13.76 7.82
CA VAL A 139 5.18 -13.31 7.77
C VAL A 139 5.11 -11.89 8.30
N PHE A 140 4.60 -10.98 7.50
CA PHE A 140 4.33 -9.59 7.88
C PHE A 140 2.83 -9.34 8.03
N GLY A 141 2.50 -8.48 8.96
CA GLY A 141 1.14 -8.03 9.23
C GLY A 141 1.11 -6.97 10.32
N SER A 142 -0.07 -6.46 10.60
CA SER A 142 -0.30 -5.55 11.73
C SER A 142 -0.38 -6.31 13.05
N ALA A 143 -0.44 -5.59 14.17
CA ALA A 143 -0.69 -6.18 15.47
C ALA A 143 -2.02 -6.99 15.53
N ASN A 144 -3.01 -6.59 14.74
CA ASN A 144 -4.29 -7.33 14.66
C ASN A 144 -4.17 -8.69 13.96
N ASP A 145 -3.07 -8.92 13.27
CA ASP A 145 -2.84 -10.16 12.51
C ASP A 145 -2.00 -11.18 13.31
N MET A 146 -1.51 -10.83 14.51
CA MET A 146 -0.61 -11.65 15.33
C MET A 146 -1.17 -13.05 15.58
N ASP A 147 -2.39 -13.16 16.11
CA ASP A 147 -3.03 -14.45 16.39
C ASP A 147 -3.17 -15.34 15.16
N SER A 148 -3.43 -14.71 14.00
CA SER A 148 -3.55 -15.45 12.73
C SER A 148 -2.19 -15.90 12.21
N ALA A 149 -1.17 -15.09 12.43
CA ALA A 149 0.21 -15.42 12.06
C ALA A 149 0.79 -16.52 12.95
N GLU A 150 0.55 -16.48 14.25
CA GLU A 150 0.95 -17.54 15.18
C GLU A 150 0.30 -18.89 14.83
N LYS A 151 -0.98 -18.88 14.49
CA LYS A 151 -1.67 -20.09 13.99
C LYS A 151 -1.04 -20.62 12.72
N LEU A 152 -0.65 -19.76 11.77
CA LEU A 152 0.02 -20.17 10.54
C LEU A 152 1.41 -20.77 10.86
N VAL A 153 2.19 -20.14 11.71
CA VAL A 153 3.51 -20.62 12.14
C VAL A 153 3.37 -21.98 12.82
N GLY A 154 2.45 -22.12 13.78
CA GLY A 154 2.19 -23.39 14.47
C GLY A 154 1.73 -24.53 13.56
N LEU A 155 1.07 -24.24 12.44
CA LEU A 155 0.77 -25.23 11.42
C LEU A 155 1.99 -25.69 10.60
N CYS A 156 3.11 -24.96 10.72
CA CYS A 156 4.34 -25.15 9.95
C CYS A 156 5.55 -25.44 10.85
N ASP A 157 5.36 -26.05 12.04
CA ASP A 157 6.37 -26.22 13.10
C ASP A 157 7.72 -26.83 12.64
N GLU A 158 7.72 -27.65 11.63
CA GLU A 158 8.94 -28.28 11.06
C GLU A 158 9.59 -27.45 9.94
N LEU A 159 9.03 -26.28 9.64
CA LEU A 159 9.42 -25.48 8.47
C LEU A 159 10.08 -24.16 8.91
N SER A 160 10.99 -23.65 8.08
CA SER A 160 11.65 -22.36 8.34
C SER A 160 10.71 -21.19 8.07
N ILE A 161 9.91 -20.84 9.08
CA ILE A 161 8.96 -19.73 9.03
C ILE A 161 9.03 -18.91 10.34
N ARG A 162 8.99 -17.58 10.22
CA ARG A 162 8.94 -16.63 11.33
C ARG A 162 7.82 -15.61 11.12
N SER A 163 7.14 -15.24 12.19
CA SER A 163 6.21 -14.11 12.18
C SER A 163 6.85 -12.88 12.78
N VAL A 164 6.66 -11.74 12.13
CA VAL A 164 7.05 -10.41 12.60
C VAL A 164 5.85 -9.45 12.64
N CYS A 165 4.64 -10.00 12.65
CA CYS A 165 3.40 -9.22 12.72
C CYS A 165 3.39 -8.35 13.98
N GLY A 166 3.17 -7.04 13.81
CA GLY A 166 3.08 -6.09 14.93
C GLY A 166 4.40 -5.71 15.60
N ASN A 167 5.54 -6.32 15.22
CA ASN A 167 6.83 -6.11 15.90
C ASN A 167 7.59 -4.87 15.42
N TYR A 168 7.30 -4.41 14.19
CA TYR A 168 8.03 -3.33 13.54
C TYR A 168 7.10 -2.23 13.07
N SER A 169 7.60 -1.01 13.04
CA SER A 169 6.94 0.09 12.36
C SER A 169 6.81 -0.21 10.86
N LEU A 170 5.93 0.55 10.17
CA LEU A 170 5.79 0.40 8.72
C LEU A 170 7.13 0.61 7.99
N ARG A 171 7.92 1.60 8.42
CA ARG A 171 9.22 1.92 7.77
C ARG A 171 10.26 0.83 7.97
N GLU A 172 10.34 0.26 9.16
CA GLU A 172 11.19 -0.91 9.46
C GLU A 172 10.75 -2.14 8.67
N SER A 173 9.44 -2.40 8.60
CA SER A 173 8.90 -3.49 7.77
C SER A 173 9.29 -3.31 6.29
N ILE A 174 9.22 -2.09 5.75
CA ILE A 174 9.67 -1.77 4.38
C ILE A 174 11.16 -2.10 4.21
N ALA A 175 12.00 -1.75 5.19
CA ALA A 175 13.42 -2.06 5.15
C ALA A 175 13.68 -3.57 5.17
N LEU A 176 12.98 -4.33 6.03
CA LEU A 176 13.08 -5.79 6.08
C LEU A 176 12.61 -6.44 4.77
N ILE A 177 11.50 -5.98 4.18
CA ILE A 177 11.01 -6.48 2.89
C ILE A 177 12.06 -6.33 1.79
N SER A 178 12.85 -5.26 1.82
CA SER A 178 13.90 -5.03 0.81
C SER A 178 15.01 -6.10 0.80
N THR A 179 15.15 -6.87 1.88
CA THR A 179 16.13 -7.97 1.98
C THR A 179 15.58 -9.32 1.52
N CYS A 180 14.28 -9.41 1.27
CA CYS A 180 13.62 -10.63 0.83
C CYS A 180 13.89 -10.94 -0.65
N LYS A 181 13.88 -12.21 -1.03
CA LYS A 181 14.09 -12.62 -2.42
C LYS A 181 12.85 -12.58 -3.29
N LEU A 182 11.68 -12.74 -2.66
CA LEU A 182 10.37 -12.85 -3.30
C LEU A 182 9.30 -12.43 -2.29
N THR A 183 8.18 -11.95 -2.78
CA THR A 183 7.00 -11.65 -1.98
C THR A 183 5.78 -12.41 -2.51
N LEU A 184 5.04 -13.01 -1.59
CA LEU A 184 3.70 -13.56 -1.83
C LEU A 184 2.69 -12.71 -1.06
N ALA A 185 1.79 -12.04 -1.74
CA ALA A 185 0.88 -11.08 -1.15
C ALA A 185 -0.57 -11.31 -1.55
N THR A 186 -1.48 -10.96 -0.66
CA THR A 186 -2.85 -10.64 -1.05
C THR A 186 -2.88 -9.27 -1.74
N ASP A 187 -4.01 -8.87 -2.28
CA ASP A 187 -4.25 -7.47 -2.72
C ASP A 187 -4.20 -6.54 -1.50
N SER A 188 -3.00 -6.11 -1.15
CA SER A 188 -2.69 -5.36 0.07
C SER A 188 -1.61 -4.30 -0.16
N GLY A 189 -1.55 -3.32 0.74
CA GLY A 189 -0.56 -2.24 0.68
C GLY A 189 0.89 -2.74 0.69
N LEU A 190 1.21 -3.79 1.46
CA LEU A 190 2.56 -4.35 1.53
C LEU A 190 2.99 -5.01 0.21
N GLY A 191 2.06 -5.61 -0.54
CA GLY A 191 2.35 -6.13 -1.88
C GLY A 191 2.75 -5.01 -2.85
N HIS A 192 2.04 -3.88 -2.84
CA HIS A 192 2.41 -2.71 -3.64
C HIS A 192 3.74 -2.10 -3.22
N ILE A 193 4.02 -2.06 -1.92
CA ILE A 193 5.30 -1.60 -1.36
C ILE A 193 6.44 -2.49 -1.86
N SER A 194 6.28 -3.80 -1.79
CA SER A 194 7.29 -4.75 -2.28
C SER A 194 7.61 -4.56 -3.76
N ALA A 195 6.58 -4.41 -4.58
CA ALA A 195 6.76 -4.10 -6.00
C ALA A 195 7.49 -2.75 -6.24
N ALA A 196 7.19 -1.73 -5.42
CA ALA A 196 7.86 -0.43 -5.49
C ALA A 196 9.32 -0.44 -4.97
N LEU A 197 9.69 -1.44 -4.17
CA LEU A 197 11.07 -1.74 -3.78
C LEU A 197 11.83 -2.51 -4.88
N GLY A 198 11.15 -2.97 -5.93
CA GLY A 198 11.73 -3.80 -6.99
C GLY A 198 11.86 -5.29 -6.62
N ILE A 199 11.22 -5.73 -5.52
CA ILE A 199 11.21 -7.15 -5.14
C ILE A 199 10.20 -7.90 -6.03
N PRO A 200 10.57 -9.05 -6.62
CA PRO A 200 9.62 -9.90 -7.33
C PRO A 200 8.41 -10.20 -6.47
N THR A 201 7.20 -9.91 -6.95
CA THR A 201 5.98 -9.98 -6.15
C THR A 201 4.91 -10.77 -6.89
N ILE A 202 4.38 -11.81 -6.25
CA ILE A 202 3.22 -12.56 -6.71
C ILE A 202 2.03 -12.11 -5.87
N SER A 203 1.01 -11.55 -6.51
CA SER A 203 -0.18 -11.05 -5.83
C SER A 203 -1.41 -11.89 -6.16
N PHE A 204 -2.16 -12.25 -5.13
CA PHE A 204 -3.42 -12.97 -5.22
C PHE A 204 -4.57 -12.00 -5.10
N PHE A 205 -5.36 -11.92 -6.14
CA PHE A 205 -6.56 -11.10 -6.17
C PHE A 205 -7.77 -12.00 -5.89
N GLY A 206 -8.46 -11.73 -4.78
CA GLY A 206 -9.77 -12.34 -4.54
C GLY A 206 -10.82 -11.74 -5.47
N VAL A 207 -11.95 -12.44 -5.62
CA VAL A 207 -13.09 -11.92 -6.37
C VAL A 207 -13.60 -10.67 -5.63
N GLY A 208 -13.28 -9.50 -6.16
CA GLY A 208 -13.90 -8.25 -5.73
C GLY A 208 -15.38 -8.26 -6.09
N LYS A 209 -16.25 -7.93 -5.14
CA LYS A 209 -17.65 -7.61 -5.43
C LYS A 209 -17.73 -6.20 -5.97
#